data_58eb2257df4d7e1bdd112f4ed864bdcb
#
_entry.id   58eb2257df4d7e1bdd112f4ed864bdcb
#
_cell.length_a   1.000
_cell.length_b   1.000
_cell.length_c   1.000
_cell.angle_alpha   90.00
_cell.angle_beta   90.00
_cell.angle_gamma   90.00
#
_symmetry.space_group_name_H-M   'P 1'
#
loop_
_entity.id
_entity.type
_entity.pdbx_description
1 polymer ?
#
loop_
_entity_poly.entity_id
_entity_poly.type
_entity_poly.pdbx_seq_one_letter_code
_entity_poly.pdbx_strand_id
1 'polypeptide(L)'
;MVLAKPDVGDLIVGFIPSLPNDQALYIAIGIIGATVMPHNLYLHSSLVQTRRIDPTNKGIWTAIKYNFIDSAIALNAAFFVNAAILILAASTFFRAGMYEVSEIQDAYKFLSPMLGTEWASMLFGIALVAAGQSSTITGTLAGQIIMEGYLNLRIAPWLRRLITRLIAIIPAYIVILIYGEGETGALLVFSQVILSLQLGFAVIPLIHFTSDKQKMGEFVIKPWVKYAAWAIAFIIVSLNVKLVLNEVQGWLVAAGDQSWIIWITVVPACLAAFGLLVYISIKPYFDKRAAEKASTIPHGMSRPLDIGEAKRYSKIAVCIDFTRVDSQTIEAALSQGGKDADYLLIHIVETVGAHVYGSDIKDLESEKDINALDDYARQLREKGYTVNSKIGFGNRTKRIPEIVKEYNADLLVMGGHGHRFFKDLIFGATADTVRHKVGIPVLIVQQKKV
;
A
#
# COMPACT_ATOMS: atom_id res chain seq x y z
N MET A 1 12.31 -26.69 -27.10
CA MET A 1 12.84 -25.95 -28.27
C MET A 1 13.58 -26.88 -29.27
N VAL A 2 14.67 -27.58 -28.88
CA VAL A 2 15.43 -28.44 -29.79
C VAL A 2 14.57 -29.55 -30.40
N LEU A 3 13.73 -30.21 -29.62
CA LEU A 3 12.82 -31.27 -30.04
C LEU A 3 11.65 -30.78 -30.90
N ALA A 4 11.15 -29.57 -30.65
CA ALA A 4 10.02 -28.98 -31.37
C ALA A 4 10.40 -28.42 -32.77
N LYS A 5 11.67 -28.27 -33.08
CA LYS A 5 12.24 -27.83 -34.37
C LYS A 5 11.45 -26.66 -34.99
N PRO A 6 11.33 -25.51 -34.31
CA PRO A 6 10.57 -24.37 -34.83
C PRO A 6 11.19 -23.86 -36.13
N ASP A 7 10.35 -23.39 -37.06
CA ASP A 7 10.81 -22.72 -38.25
C ASP A 7 11.25 -21.29 -37.93
N VAL A 8 12.48 -20.96 -38.30
CA VAL A 8 13.05 -19.63 -38.04
C VAL A 8 12.36 -18.54 -38.87
N GLY A 9 11.86 -18.86 -40.05
CA GLY A 9 11.12 -17.91 -40.88
C GLY A 9 9.81 -17.49 -40.24
N ASP A 10 9.04 -18.44 -39.70
CA ASP A 10 7.78 -18.17 -38.98
C ASP A 10 8.04 -17.37 -37.69
N LEU A 11 9.16 -17.63 -36.99
CA LEU A 11 9.54 -16.88 -35.84
C LEU A 11 9.78 -15.39 -36.14
N ILE A 12 10.44 -15.09 -37.28
CA ILE A 12 10.72 -13.70 -37.67
C ILE A 12 9.40 -13.00 -38.04
N VAL A 13 8.51 -13.66 -38.77
CA VAL A 13 7.18 -13.12 -39.10
C VAL A 13 6.35 -12.88 -37.86
N GLY A 14 6.50 -13.72 -36.84
CA GLY A 14 5.82 -13.56 -35.53
C GLY A 14 6.16 -12.28 -34.79
N PHE A 15 7.26 -11.58 -35.10
CA PHE A 15 7.56 -10.25 -34.53
C PHE A 15 6.76 -9.11 -35.17
N ILE A 16 6.04 -9.38 -36.27
CA ILE A 16 5.15 -8.37 -36.87
C ILE A 16 3.82 -8.36 -36.08
N PRO A 17 3.48 -7.26 -35.40
CA PRO A 17 2.25 -7.21 -34.61
C PRO A 17 1.01 -7.42 -35.49
N SER A 18 0.18 -8.41 -35.17
CA SER A 18 -1.10 -8.64 -35.81
C SER A 18 -2.16 -9.03 -34.77
N LEU A 19 -3.37 -8.53 -34.95
CA LEU A 19 -4.52 -8.85 -34.12
C LEU A 19 -5.67 -9.28 -35.02
N PRO A 20 -5.72 -10.56 -35.39
CA PRO A 20 -6.63 -11.05 -36.45
C PRO A 20 -8.13 -11.01 -36.01
N ASN A 21 -8.42 -11.09 -34.71
CA ASN A 21 -9.78 -11.08 -34.18
C ASN A 21 -9.82 -10.56 -32.74
N ASP A 22 -11.02 -10.39 -32.18
CA ASP A 22 -11.22 -9.87 -30.84
C ASP A 22 -10.76 -10.86 -29.75
N GLN A 23 -10.79 -12.16 -29.99
CA GLN A 23 -10.25 -13.17 -29.08
C GLN A 23 -8.72 -13.06 -28.97
N ALA A 24 -8.02 -12.82 -30.08
CA ALA A 24 -6.59 -12.56 -30.06
C ALA A 24 -6.24 -11.28 -29.32
N LEU A 25 -7.07 -10.23 -29.43
CA LEU A 25 -6.93 -9.02 -28.63
C LEU A 25 -7.10 -9.31 -27.14
N TYR A 26 -8.13 -10.06 -26.75
CA TYR A 26 -8.41 -10.44 -25.36
C TYR A 26 -7.21 -11.20 -24.75
N ILE A 27 -6.69 -12.19 -25.44
CA ILE A 27 -5.52 -12.98 -25.00
C ILE A 27 -4.27 -12.10 -24.93
N ALA A 28 -4.03 -11.24 -25.92
CA ALA A 28 -2.87 -10.33 -25.93
C ALA A 28 -2.88 -9.38 -24.74
N ILE A 29 -4.05 -8.83 -24.37
CA ILE A 29 -4.20 -7.99 -23.18
C ILE A 29 -3.99 -8.80 -21.91
N GLY A 30 -4.48 -10.03 -21.85
CA GLY A 30 -4.18 -10.96 -20.76
C GLY A 30 -2.68 -11.21 -20.60
N ILE A 31 -1.95 -11.44 -21.69
CA ILE A 31 -0.48 -11.59 -21.68
C ILE A 31 0.22 -10.32 -21.17
N ILE A 32 -0.24 -9.13 -21.55
CA ILE A 32 0.31 -7.86 -21.05
C ILE A 32 0.09 -7.77 -19.54
N GLY A 33 -1.12 -8.07 -19.04
CA GLY A 33 -1.45 -8.09 -17.62
C GLY A 33 -0.62 -9.09 -16.82
N ALA A 34 -0.42 -10.30 -17.37
CA ALA A 34 0.41 -11.35 -16.79
C ALA A 34 1.90 -10.96 -16.73
N THR A 35 2.38 -10.21 -17.71
CA THR A 35 3.81 -9.86 -17.82
C THR A 35 4.17 -8.67 -16.94
N VAL A 36 3.38 -7.59 -16.97
CA VAL A 36 3.74 -6.33 -16.28
C VAL A 36 3.21 -6.24 -14.85
N MET A 37 2.14 -6.91 -14.53
CA MET A 37 1.49 -6.99 -13.20
C MET A 37 1.62 -5.72 -12.33
N PRO A 38 0.56 -4.93 -12.12
CA PRO A 38 0.62 -3.68 -11.34
C PRO A 38 1.20 -3.86 -9.94
N HIS A 39 0.84 -4.94 -9.27
CA HIS A 39 1.28 -5.23 -7.91
C HIS A 39 2.79 -5.54 -7.81
N ASN A 40 3.43 -6.02 -8.88
CA ASN A 40 4.88 -6.22 -8.91
C ASN A 40 5.65 -4.90 -8.92
N LEU A 41 5.10 -3.83 -9.48
CA LEU A 41 5.71 -2.49 -9.41
C LEU A 41 5.81 -2.00 -7.97
N TYR A 42 4.75 -2.22 -7.17
CA TYR A 42 4.73 -1.89 -5.75
C TYR A 42 5.66 -2.81 -4.94
N LEU A 43 5.68 -4.12 -5.24
CA LEU A 43 6.55 -5.09 -4.61
C LEU A 43 8.02 -4.73 -4.81
N HIS A 44 8.45 -4.44 -6.02
CA HIS A 44 9.83 -4.03 -6.31
C HIS A 44 10.22 -2.77 -5.56
N SER A 45 9.37 -1.76 -5.54
CA SER A 45 9.61 -0.51 -4.81
C SER A 45 9.78 -0.75 -3.31
N SER A 46 8.99 -1.64 -2.72
CA SER A 46 9.08 -1.99 -1.31
C SER A 46 10.33 -2.81 -0.98
N LEU A 47 10.68 -3.78 -1.83
CA LEU A 47 11.86 -4.64 -1.62
C LEU A 47 13.18 -3.85 -1.70
N VAL A 48 13.26 -2.82 -2.54
CA VAL A 48 14.44 -1.95 -2.60
C VAL A 48 14.68 -1.23 -1.28
N GLN A 49 13.62 -0.86 -0.54
CA GLN A 49 13.73 -0.19 0.75
C GLN A 49 14.34 -1.07 1.86
N THR A 50 14.35 -2.39 1.69
CA THR A 50 14.97 -3.31 2.67
C THR A 50 16.48 -3.42 2.51
N ARG A 51 17.05 -2.90 1.43
CA ARG A 51 18.48 -2.94 1.15
C ARG A 51 19.23 -1.82 1.89
N ARG A 52 20.44 -2.11 2.36
CA ARG A 52 21.32 -1.07 2.93
C ARG A 52 21.95 -0.27 1.78
N ILE A 53 21.49 0.95 1.60
CA ILE A 53 22.00 1.86 0.56
C ILE A 53 22.72 3.00 1.27
N ASP A 54 23.93 3.33 0.83
CA ASP A 54 24.64 4.51 1.27
C ASP A 54 23.83 5.77 0.83
N PRO A 55 23.47 6.67 1.75
CA PRO A 55 22.62 7.82 1.46
C PRO A 55 23.34 8.92 0.65
N THR A 56 24.62 8.74 0.31
CA THR A 56 25.33 9.66 -0.57
C THR A 56 24.82 9.56 -2.02
N ASN A 57 24.89 10.65 -2.79
CA ASN A 57 24.51 10.65 -4.21
C ASN A 57 25.22 9.53 -4.99
N LYS A 58 26.51 9.29 -4.71
CA LYS A 58 27.28 8.21 -5.33
C LYS A 58 26.75 6.81 -4.94
N GLY A 59 26.39 6.63 -3.67
CA GLY A 59 25.80 5.39 -3.17
C GLY A 59 24.44 5.10 -3.82
N ILE A 60 23.58 6.11 -3.94
CA ILE A 60 22.27 6.00 -4.59
C ILE A 60 22.42 5.66 -6.07
N TRP A 61 23.33 6.34 -6.81
CA TRP A 61 23.59 6.01 -8.22
C TRP A 61 24.12 4.59 -8.41
N THR A 62 24.97 4.13 -7.49
CA THR A 62 25.48 2.75 -7.48
C THR A 62 24.34 1.75 -7.27
N ALA A 63 23.44 2.04 -6.31
CA ALA A 63 22.26 1.22 -6.05
C ALA A 63 21.31 1.16 -7.26
N ILE A 64 21.04 2.30 -7.91
CA ILE A 64 20.23 2.37 -9.14
C ILE A 64 20.84 1.52 -10.25
N LYS A 65 22.17 1.63 -10.45
CA LYS A 65 22.88 0.84 -11.48
C LYS A 65 22.77 -0.66 -11.23
N TYR A 66 23.03 -1.11 -10.02
CA TYR A 66 22.93 -2.53 -9.70
C TYR A 66 21.50 -3.05 -9.74
N ASN A 67 20.52 -2.27 -9.30
CA ASN A 67 19.11 -2.64 -9.41
C ASN A 67 18.65 -2.73 -10.87
N PHE A 68 19.14 -1.84 -11.75
CA PHE A 68 18.89 -1.92 -13.18
C PHE A 68 19.50 -3.18 -13.81
N ILE A 69 20.75 -3.51 -13.48
CA ILE A 69 21.42 -4.71 -14.00
C ILE A 69 20.70 -5.99 -13.53
N ASP A 70 20.38 -6.06 -12.25
CA ASP A 70 19.64 -7.18 -11.64
C ASP A 70 18.28 -7.39 -12.36
N SER A 71 17.49 -6.32 -12.50
CA SER A 71 16.21 -6.36 -13.20
C SER A 71 16.38 -6.71 -14.69
N ALA A 72 17.39 -6.17 -15.37
CA ALA A 72 17.62 -6.45 -16.79
C ALA A 72 17.97 -7.93 -17.01
N ILE A 73 18.84 -8.51 -16.17
CA ILE A 73 19.19 -9.94 -16.27
C ILE A 73 17.98 -10.82 -16.01
N ALA A 74 17.24 -10.56 -14.91
CA ALA A 74 16.09 -11.36 -14.51
C ALA A 74 14.97 -11.29 -15.55
N LEU A 75 14.63 -10.08 -16.05
CA LEU A 75 13.56 -9.90 -17.03
C LEU A 75 13.91 -10.48 -18.41
N ASN A 76 15.19 -10.39 -18.84
CA ASN A 76 15.61 -11.04 -20.08
C ASN A 76 15.58 -12.58 -19.95
N ALA A 77 16.00 -13.13 -18.82
CA ALA A 77 15.87 -14.57 -18.58
C ALA A 77 14.40 -15.02 -18.61
N ALA A 78 13.50 -14.28 -17.97
CA ALA A 78 12.05 -14.53 -18.01
C ALA A 78 11.48 -14.42 -19.42
N PHE A 79 11.93 -13.42 -20.22
CA PHE A 79 11.54 -13.27 -21.62
C PHE A 79 11.87 -14.53 -22.44
N PHE A 80 13.08 -15.05 -22.33
CA PHE A 80 13.48 -16.27 -23.05
C PHE A 80 12.65 -17.48 -22.64
N VAL A 81 12.32 -17.62 -21.35
CA VAL A 81 11.45 -18.71 -20.88
C VAL A 81 10.04 -18.57 -21.47
N ASN A 82 9.43 -17.39 -21.40
CA ASN A 82 8.10 -17.13 -21.93
C ASN A 82 8.04 -17.32 -23.45
N ALA A 83 9.03 -16.79 -24.16
CA ALA A 83 9.15 -17.00 -25.61
C ALA A 83 9.30 -18.49 -25.96
N ALA A 84 10.10 -19.24 -25.18
CA ALA A 84 10.26 -20.67 -25.39
C ALA A 84 8.95 -21.45 -25.23
N ILE A 85 8.12 -21.11 -24.23
CA ILE A 85 6.81 -21.74 -24.01
C ILE A 85 5.88 -21.43 -25.18
N LEU A 86 5.80 -20.16 -25.60
CA LEU A 86 4.95 -19.74 -26.71
C LEU A 86 5.35 -20.40 -28.05
N ILE A 87 6.65 -20.44 -28.34
CA ILE A 87 7.20 -21.08 -29.52
C ILE A 87 6.96 -22.61 -29.51
N LEU A 88 7.12 -23.23 -28.32
CA LEU A 88 6.83 -24.64 -28.12
C LEU A 88 5.36 -24.95 -28.46
N ALA A 89 4.42 -24.17 -27.89
CA ALA A 89 3.00 -24.34 -28.13
C ALA A 89 2.65 -24.16 -29.63
N ALA A 90 3.21 -23.12 -30.26
CA ALA A 90 2.99 -22.84 -31.69
C ALA A 90 3.53 -23.94 -32.58
N SER A 91 4.77 -24.42 -32.34
CA SER A 91 5.40 -25.44 -33.19
C SER A 91 4.89 -26.85 -32.97
N THR A 92 4.34 -27.14 -31.76
CA THR A 92 3.89 -28.49 -31.42
C THR A 92 2.39 -28.65 -31.70
N PHE A 93 1.55 -27.77 -31.11
CA PHE A 93 0.08 -27.92 -31.20
C PHE A 93 -0.51 -27.18 -32.42
N PHE A 94 -0.18 -25.91 -32.62
CA PHE A 94 -0.79 -25.09 -33.66
C PHE A 94 -0.46 -25.64 -35.08
N ARG A 95 0.81 -25.97 -35.32
CA ARG A 95 1.22 -26.59 -36.59
C ARG A 95 0.60 -27.97 -36.87
N ALA A 96 0.28 -28.72 -35.81
CA ALA A 96 -0.39 -30.00 -35.93
C ALA A 96 -1.93 -29.86 -36.10
N GLY A 97 -2.46 -28.63 -36.15
CA GLY A 97 -3.90 -28.38 -36.27
C GLY A 97 -4.70 -28.63 -34.98
N MET A 98 -4.02 -28.77 -33.83
CA MET A 98 -4.65 -29.02 -32.55
C MET A 98 -5.04 -27.69 -31.90
N TYR A 99 -6.02 -26.98 -32.48
CA TYR A 99 -6.44 -25.64 -31.99
C TYR A 99 -7.25 -25.68 -30.70
N GLU A 100 -7.72 -26.84 -30.29
CA GLU A 100 -8.56 -27.03 -29.09
C GLU A 100 -7.73 -27.22 -27.82
N VAL A 101 -6.40 -27.36 -27.92
CA VAL A 101 -5.52 -27.49 -26.72
C VAL A 101 -5.35 -26.14 -26.07
N SER A 102 -6.31 -25.76 -25.25
CA SER A 102 -6.35 -24.50 -24.50
C SER A 102 -6.03 -24.68 -23.01
N GLU A 103 -6.27 -25.87 -22.47
CA GLU A 103 -6.08 -26.17 -21.06
C GLU A 103 -4.67 -26.70 -20.76
N ILE A 104 -4.14 -26.34 -19.58
CA ILE A 104 -2.80 -26.75 -19.12
C ILE A 104 -2.72 -28.28 -19.01
N GLN A 105 -3.82 -28.91 -18.57
CA GLN A 105 -3.94 -30.37 -18.41
C GLN A 105 -3.82 -31.09 -19.76
N ASP A 106 -4.40 -30.53 -20.82
CA ASP A 106 -4.33 -31.12 -22.15
C ASP A 106 -2.94 -30.92 -22.76
N ALA A 107 -2.34 -29.75 -22.57
CA ALA A 107 -0.95 -29.53 -22.94
C ALA A 107 -0.02 -30.57 -22.29
N TYR A 108 -0.20 -30.86 -20.99
CA TYR A 108 0.56 -31.90 -20.29
C TYR A 108 0.39 -33.29 -20.90
N LYS A 109 -0.85 -33.70 -21.25
CA LYS A 109 -1.15 -35.01 -21.81
C LYS A 109 -0.56 -35.19 -23.22
N PHE A 110 -0.65 -34.17 -24.06
CA PHE A 110 -0.27 -34.25 -25.44
C PHE A 110 1.21 -33.96 -25.72
N LEU A 111 1.92 -33.34 -24.80
CA LEU A 111 3.30 -32.89 -24.99
C LEU A 111 4.28 -34.07 -25.19
N SER A 112 4.17 -35.16 -24.45
CA SER A 112 5.03 -36.34 -24.59
C SER A 112 4.78 -37.09 -25.89
N PRO A 113 3.56 -37.38 -26.31
CA PRO A 113 3.31 -38.00 -27.62
C PRO A 113 3.83 -37.18 -28.79
N MET A 114 3.63 -35.84 -28.74
CA MET A 114 4.02 -34.93 -29.85
C MET A 114 5.53 -34.75 -29.95
N LEU A 115 6.27 -34.77 -28.83
CA LEU A 115 7.72 -34.60 -28.84
C LEU A 115 8.50 -35.93 -28.85
N GLY A 116 7.78 -37.09 -28.78
CA GLY A 116 8.38 -38.40 -28.83
C GLY A 116 9.25 -38.75 -27.61
N THR A 117 8.99 -38.13 -26.47
CA THR A 117 9.74 -38.39 -25.24
C THR A 117 8.87 -38.27 -24.01
N GLU A 118 8.91 -39.25 -23.11
CA GLU A 118 8.15 -39.26 -21.83
C GLU A 118 8.58 -38.14 -20.88
N TRP A 119 9.82 -37.68 -20.99
CA TRP A 119 10.37 -36.60 -20.15
C TRP A 119 9.69 -35.24 -20.39
N ALA A 120 9.07 -35.04 -21.56
CA ALA A 120 8.52 -33.73 -21.90
C ALA A 120 7.40 -33.31 -20.97
N SER A 121 6.40 -34.16 -20.76
CA SER A 121 5.28 -33.89 -19.84
C SER A 121 5.75 -33.79 -18.39
N MET A 122 6.69 -34.65 -17.96
CA MET A 122 7.23 -34.61 -16.60
C MET A 122 7.97 -33.30 -16.31
N LEU A 123 8.84 -32.87 -17.21
CA LEU A 123 9.56 -31.60 -17.08
C LEU A 123 8.62 -30.39 -17.12
N PHE A 124 7.58 -30.43 -17.93
CA PHE A 124 6.53 -29.42 -17.95
C PHE A 124 5.80 -29.34 -16.60
N GLY A 125 5.42 -30.48 -16.01
CA GLY A 125 4.78 -30.54 -14.71
C GLY A 125 5.67 -29.99 -13.59
N ILE A 126 6.97 -30.34 -13.57
CA ILE A 126 7.94 -29.81 -12.59
C ILE A 126 8.07 -28.29 -12.74
N ALA A 127 8.17 -27.78 -13.97
CA ALA A 127 8.25 -26.36 -14.23
C ALA A 127 6.99 -25.62 -13.77
N LEU A 128 5.81 -26.21 -13.98
CA LEU A 128 4.53 -25.65 -13.54
C LEU A 128 4.44 -25.56 -12.01
N VAL A 129 4.85 -26.62 -11.30
CA VAL A 129 4.89 -26.62 -9.82
C VAL A 129 5.86 -25.54 -9.31
N ALA A 130 7.06 -25.44 -9.89
CA ALA A 130 8.05 -24.44 -9.49
C ALA A 130 7.54 -23.00 -9.74
N ALA A 131 6.92 -22.76 -10.89
CA ALA A 131 6.29 -21.48 -11.22
C ALA A 131 5.15 -21.12 -10.25
N GLY A 132 4.27 -22.09 -9.95
CA GLY A 132 3.16 -21.93 -9.00
C GLY A 132 3.63 -21.57 -7.59
N GLN A 133 4.67 -22.23 -7.10
CA GLN A 133 5.28 -21.93 -5.79
C GLN A 133 5.85 -20.51 -5.76
N SER A 134 6.61 -20.12 -6.77
CA SER A 134 7.17 -18.77 -6.89
C SER A 134 6.07 -17.70 -6.92
N SER A 135 5.05 -17.89 -7.76
CA SER A 135 3.92 -16.95 -7.90
C SER A 135 3.12 -16.80 -6.60
N THR A 136 2.92 -17.89 -5.85
CA THR A 136 2.21 -17.87 -4.57
C THR A 136 2.93 -17.00 -3.54
N ILE A 137 4.26 -17.08 -3.49
CA ILE A 137 5.08 -16.28 -2.55
C ILE A 137 5.04 -14.80 -2.95
N THR A 138 5.33 -14.48 -4.20
CA THR A 138 5.38 -13.09 -4.68
C THR A 138 4.03 -12.41 -4.64
N GLY A 139 2.95 -13.10 -5.03
CA GLY A 139 1.59 -12.58 -4.96
C GLY A 139 1.12 -12.32 -3.53
N THR A 140 1.49 -13.21 -2.57
CA THR A 140 1.18 -12.99 -1.15
C THR A 140 1.91 -11.76 -0.60
N LEU A 141 3.20 -11.59 -0.92
CA LEU A 141 3.99 -10.43 -0.49
C LEU A 141 3.45 -9.12 -1.10
N ALA A 142 3.13 -9.14 -2.39
CA ALA A 142 2.55 -7.98 -3.06
C ALA A 142 1.21 -7.57 -2.44
N GLY A 143 0.32 -8.54 -2.16
CA GLY A 143 -0.94 -8.29 -1.47
C GLY A 143 -0.75 -7.69 -0.07
N GLN A 144 0.26 -8.15 0.68
CA GLN A 144 0.59 -7.57 1.99
C GLN A 144 1.02 -6.10 1.88
N ILE A 145 1.89 -5.78 0.93
CA ILE A 145 2.38 -4.41 0.72
C ILE A 145 1.24 -3.46 0.33
N ILE A 146 0.34 -3.91 -0.55
CA ILE A 146 -0.84 -3.14 -0.95
C ILE A 146 -1.77 -2.90 0.25
N MET A 147 -2.05 -3.92 1.05
CA MET A 147 -2.89 -3.78 2.24
C MET A 147 -2.27 -2.85 3.28
N GLU A 148 -0.95 -2.89 3.47
CA GLU A 148 -0.24 -1.98 4.37
C GLU A 148 -0.29 -0.54 3.87
N GLY A 149 -0.05 -0.33 2.58
CA GLY A 149 0.04 1.00 1.98
C GLY A 149 -1.31 1.72 1.84
N TYR A 150 -2.35 1.01 1.40
CA TYR A 150 -3.64 1.62 1.09
C TYR A 150 -4.68 1.53 2.21
N LEU A 151 -4.69 0.43 2.95
CA LEU A 151 -5.74 0.20 3.96
C LEU A 151 -5.29 0.54 5.38
N ASN A 152 -4.01 0.84 5.61
CA ASN A 152 -3.43 1.07 6.94
C ASN A 152 -3.82 -0.02 7.96
N LEU A 153 -4.08 -1.24 7.47
CA LEU A 153 -4.48 -2.38 8.28
C LEU A 153 -3.26 -2.91 9.04
N ARG A 154 -3.14 -2.54 10.29
CA ARG A 154 -2.11 -3.04 11.22
C ARG A 154 -2.56 -4.35 11.86
N ILE A 155 -2.68 -5.40 11.07
CA ILE A 155 -3.03 -6.75 11.52
C ILE A 155 -1.73 -7.57 11.67
N ALA A 156 -1.77 -8.56 12.57
CA ALA A 156 -0.65 -9.49 12.75
C ALA A 156 -0.23 -10.11 11.40
N PRO A 157 1.09 -10.22 11.09
CA PRO A 157 1.57 -10.64 9.77
C PRO A 157 1.04 -12.01 9.31
N TRP A 158 0.81 -12.95 10.23
CA TRP A 158 0.26 -14.26 9.91
C TRP A 158 -1.22 -14.19 9.50
N LEU A 159 -2.03 -13.36 10.21
CA LEU A 159 -3.46 -13.19 9.92
C LEU A 159 -3.65 -12.46 8.58
N ARG A 160 -2.82 -11.48 8.28
CA ARG A 160 -2.81 -10.79 6.99
C ARG A 160 -2.53 -11.74 5.84
N ARG A 161 -1.51 -12.62 5.99
CA ARG A 161 -1.21 -13.66 5.01
C ARG A 161 -2.38 -14.63 4.82
N LEU A 162 -3.04 -15.01 5.90
CA LEU A 162 -4.21 -15.87 5.83
C LEU A 162 -5.36 -15.21 5.09
N ILE A 163 -5.70 -13.96 5.44
CA ILE A 163 -6.79 -13.21 4.81
C ILE A 163 -6.53 -13.01 3.32
N THR A 164 -5.32 -12.57 2.92
CA THR A 164 -4.99 -12.39 1.49
C THR A 164 -5.10 -13.68 0.69
N ARG A 165 -4.68 -14.79 1.26
CA ARG A 165 -4.81 -16.10 0.60
C ARG A 165 -6.26 -16.55 0.50
N LEU A 166 -7.05 -16.41 1.56
CA LEU A 166 -8.47 -16.78 1.55
C LEU A 166 -9.28 -15.96 0.56
N ILE A 167 -9.04 -14.64 0.48
CA ILE A 167 -9.68 -13.74 -0.50
C ILE A 167 -9.37 -14.18 -1.95
N ALA A 168 -8.19 -14.74 -2.22
CA ALA A 168 -7.84 -15.24 -3.53
C ALA A 168 -8.38 -16.66 -3.78
N ILE A 169 -8.26 -17.57 -2.82
CA ILE A 169 -8.58 -18.98 -2.97
C ILE A 169 -10.09 -19.23 -2.99
N ILE A 170 -10.86 -18.57 -2.11
CA ILE A 170 -12.30 -18.83 -1.98
C ILE A 170 -13.05 -18.53 -3.29
N PRO A 171 -12.90 -17.36 -3.95
CA PRO A 171 -13.57 -17.11 -5.23
C PRO A 171 -13.14 -18.09 -6.32
N ALA A 172 -11.84 -18.39 -6.42
CA ALA A 172 -11.33 -19.35 -7.40
C ALA A 172 -11.92 -20.75 -7.20
N TYR A 173 -11.98 -21.21 -5.94
CA TYR A 173 -12.58 -22.50 -5.58
C TYR A 173 -14.08 -22.55 -5.91
N ILE A 174 -14.83 -21.49 -5.62
CA ILE A 174 -16.26 -21.39 -5.95
C ILE A 174 -16.47 -21.47 -7.47
N VAL A 175 -15.66 -20.76 -8.26
CA VAL A 175 -15.76 -20.80 -9.73
C VAL A 175 -15.49 -22.21 -10.25
N ILE A 176 -14.43 -22.89 -9.77
CA ILE A 176 -14.12 -24.26 -10.17
C ILE A 176 -15.23 -25.24 -9.78
N LEU A 177 -15.86 -25.07 -8.61
CA LEU A 177 -16.99 -25.91 -8.19
C LEU A 177 -18.23 -25.73 -9.06
N ILE A 178 -18.50 -24.51 -9.54
CA ILE A 178 -19.69 -24.20 -10.36
C ILE A 178 -19.49 -24.59 -11.83
N TYR A 179 -18.33 -24.26 -12.39
CA TYR A 179 -18.07 -24.40 -13.83
C TYR A 179 -17.20 -25.62 -14.20
N GLY A 180 -16.60 -26.30 -13.20
CA GLY A 180 -15.73 -27.45 -13.40
C GLY A 180 -14.26 -27.09 -13.64
N GLU A 181 -13.41 -28.12 -13.67
CA GLU A 181 -11.94 -27.97 -13.83
C GLU A 181 -11.52 -27.51 -15.24
N GLY A 182 -12.36 -27.77 -16.27
CA GLY A 182 -12.09 -27.38 -17.65
C GLY A 182 -12.08 -25.88 -17.92
N GLU A 183 -12.59 -25.05 -17.00
CA GLU A 183 -12.62 -23.58 -17.14
C GLU A 183 -11.46 -22.88 -16.42
N THR A 184 -10.49 -23.63 -15.91
CA THR A 184 -9.36 -23.08 -15.16
C THR A 184 -8.50 -22.15 -16.02
N GLY A 185 -8.29 -22.50 -17.30
CA GLY A 185 -7.56 -21.66 -18.24
C GLY A 185 -8.26 -20.34 -18.52
N ALA A 186 -9.57 -20.38 -18.77
CA ALA A 186 -10.38 -19.18 -18.97
C ALA A 186 -10.36 -18.26 -17.75
N LEU A 187 -10.49 -18.81 -16.54
CA LEU A 187 -10.39 -18.07 -15.29
C LEU A 187 -9.02 -17.40 -15.10
N LEU A 188 -7.93 -18.10 -15.44
CA LEU A 188 -6.59 -17.54 -15.40
C LEU A 188 -6.46 -16.35 -16.37
N VAL A 189 -6.87 -16.50 -17.63
CA VAL A 189 -6.82 -15.41 -18.62
C VAL A 189 -7.66 -14.22 -18.16
N PHE A 190 -8.88 -14.45 -17.70
CA PHE A 190 -9.75 -13.40 -17.17
C PHE A 190 -9.11 -12.62 -16.03
N SER A 191 -8.48 -13.31 -15.06
CA SER A 191 -7.77 -12.66 -13.96
C SER A 191 -6.63 -11.75 -14.44
N GLN A 192 -5.90 -12.16 -15.49
CA GLN A 192 -4.81 -11.37 -16.07
C GLN A 192 -5.33 -10.15 -16.86
N VAL A 193 -6.48 -10.29 -17.49
CA VAL A 193 -7.16 -9.15 -18.14
C VAL A 193 -7.55 -8.09 -17.11
N ILE A 194 -8.11 -8.49 -15.97
CA ILE A 194 -8.41 -7.55 -14.87
C ILE A 194 -7.14 -6.85 -14.38
N LEU A 195 -6.03 -7.56 -14.25
CA LEU A 195 -4.73 -6.95 -13.89
C LEU A 195 -4.26 -5.94 -14.94
N SER A 196 -4.46 -6.24 -16.23
CA SER A 196 -4.14 -5.30 -17.31
C SER A 196 -4.96 -4.01 -17.23
N LEU A 197 -6.26 -4.11 -16.93
CA LEU A 197 -7.13 -2.93 -16.74
C LEU A 197 -6.64 -2.00 -15.61
N GLN A 198 -6.05 -2.58 -14.56
CA GLN A 198 -5.49 -1.81 -13.44
C GLN A 198 -4.13 -1.19 -13.76
N LEU A 199 -3.43 -1.66 -14.80
CA LEU A 199 -2.06 -1.29 -15.10
C LEU A 199 -1.90 0.22 -15.35
N GLY A 200 -2.85 0.86 -16.03
CA GLY A 200 -2.85 2.31 -16.25
C GLY A 200 -2.80 3.11 -14.95
N PHE A 201 -3.54 2.66 -13.93
CA PHE A 201 -3.57 3.32 -12.62
C PHE A 201 -2.26 3.18 -11.83
N ALA A 202 -1.43 2.20 -12.14
CA ALA A 202 -0.11 2.02 -11.52
C ALA A 202 0.99 2.75 -12.30
N VAL A 203 1.01 2.60 -13.63
CA VAL A 203 2.09 3.10 -14.49
C VAL A 203 2.06 4.62 -14.63
N ILE A 204 0.89 5.24 -14.79
CA ILE A 204 0.79 6.69 -14.98
C ILE A 204 1.31 7.47 -13.76
N PRO A 205 0.91 7.18 -12.51
CA PRO A 205 1.52 7.82 -11.34
C PRO A 205 3.03 7.58 -11.23
N LEU A 206 3.49 6.36 -11.56
CA LEU A 206 4.92 6.04 -11.54
C LEU A 206 5.71 6.93 -12.50
N ILE A 207 5.22 7.15 -13.73
CA ILE A 207 5.83 8.05 -14.71
C ILE A 207 5.84 9.50 -14.17
N HIS A 208 4.76 9.95 -13.56
CA HIS A 208 4.69 11.28 -12.94
C HIS A 208 5.71 11.43 -11.82
N PHE A 209 5.80 10.47 -10.88
CA PHE A 209 6.74 10.54 -9.76
C PHE A 209 8.20 10.54 -10.23
N THR A 210 8.55 9.62 -11.11
CA THR A 210 9.94 9.49 -11.60
C THR A 210 10.38 10.62 -12.53
N SER A 211 9.41 11.33 -13.14
CA SER A 211 9.65 12.52 -13.98
C SER A 211 9.67 13.83 -13.20
N ASP A 212 9.37 13.81 -11.91
CA ASP A 212 9.26 15.02 -11.10
C ASP A 212 10.60 15.42 -10.49
N LYS A 213 11.18 16.52 -10.97
CA LYS A 213 12.47 17.05 -10.50
C LYS A 213 12.44 17.48 -9.02
N GLN A 214 11.29 17.96 -8.52
CA GLN A 214 11.17 18.36 -7.11
C GLN A 214 11.23 17.15 -6.16
N LYS A 215 10.72 15.99 -6.61
CA LYS A 215 10.70 14.74 -5.83
C LYS A 215 11.98 13.93 -6.02
N MET A 216 12.50 13.85 -7.24
CA MET A 216 13.63 12.99 -7.61
C MET A 216 14.98 13.72 -7.63
N GLY A 217 14.99 15.05 -7.61
CA GLY A 217 16.24 15.83 -7.64
C GLY A 217 17.11 15.48 -8.85
N GLU A 218 18.33 14.99 -8.58
CA GLU A 218 19.30 14.57 -9.59
C GLU A 218 18.95 13.20 -10.23
N PHE A 219 18.05 12.42 -9.60
CA PHE A 219 17.69 11.07 -10.02
C PHE A 219 16.48 11.02 -10.96
N VAL A 220 16.05 12.15 -11.46
CA VAL A 220 15.00 12.28 -12.48
C VAL A 220 15.32 11.44 -13.71
N ILE A 221 14.33 10.72 -14.26
CA ILE A 221 14.48 9.94 -15.49
C ILE A 221 14.81 10.82 -16.69
N LYS A 222 15.61 10.28 -17.63
CA LYS A 222 15.98 10.97 -18.86
C LYS A 222 14.73 11.26 -19.73
N PRO A 223 14.70 12.39 -20.48
CA PRO A 223 13.52 12.75 -21.28
C PRO A 223 13.06 11.66 -22.25
N TRP A 224 14.00 10.98 -22.93
CA TRP A 224 13.63 9.90 -23.85
C TRP A 224 12.94 8.72 -23.16
N VAL A 225 13.36 8.37 -21.92
CA VAL A 225 12.71 7.33 -21.10
C VAL A 225 11.29 7.75 -20.74
N LYS A 226 11.12 9.02 -20.35
CA LYS A 226 9.79 9.57 -20.07
C LYS A 226 8.85 9.48 -21.26
N TYR A 227 9.30 9.89 -22.46
CA TYR A 227 8.46 9.81 -23.67
C TYR A 227 8.17 8.38 -24.09
N ALA A 228 9.16 7.48 -24.00
CA ALA A 228 8.96 6.06 -24.26
C ALA A 228 7.95 5.44 -23.29
N ALA A 229 8.06 5.75 -21.98
CA ALA A 229 7.12 5.28 -20.96
C ALA A 229 5.69 5.78 -21.20
N TRP A 230 5.52 7.05 -21.59
CA TRP A 230 4.21 7.59 -21.97
C TRP A 230 3.64 6.94 -23.24
N ALA A 231 4.47 6.67 -24.26
CA ALA A 231 4.04 5.97 -25.47
C ALA A 231 3.55 4.55 -25.15
N ILE A 232 4.30 3.81 -24.33
CA ILE A 232 3.90 2.47 -23.87
C ILE A 232 2.61 2.52 -23.05
N ALA A 233 2.51 3.46 -22.09
CA ALA A 233 1.31 3.63 -21.30
C ALA A 233 0.08 3.96 -22.16
N PHE A 234 0.24 4.79 -23.18
CA PHE A 234 -0.82 5.12 -24.13
C PHE A 234 -1.29 3.90 -24.91
N ILE A 235 -0.35 3.07 -25.42
CA ILE A 235 -0.69 1.84 -26.13
C ILE A 235 -1.48 0.88 -25.22
N ILE A 236 -1.00 0.66 -23.99
CA ILE A 236 -1.66 -0.24 -23.03
C ILE A 236 -3.07 0.26 -22.71
N VAL A 237 -3.22 1.55 -22.40
CA VAL A 237 -4.53 2.15 -22.08
C VAL A 237 -5.47 2.05 -23.28
N SER A 238 -4.98 2.33 -24.50
CA SER A 238 -5.80 2.25 -25.74
C SER A 238 -6.29 0.83 -26.00
N LEU A 239 -5.44 -0.18 -25.84
CA LEU A 239 -5.82 -1.59 -25.99
C LEU A 239 -6.87 -1.99 -24.94
N ASN A 240 -6.70 -1.58 -23.67
CA ASN A 240 -7.66 -1.84 -22.62
C ASN A 240 -9.01 -1.13 -22.84
N VAL A 241 -9.00 0.10 -23.32
CA VAL A 241 -10.23 0.82 -23.70
C VAL A 241 -10.96 0.08 -24.83
N LYS A 242 -10.24 -0.35 -25.87
CA LYS A 242 -10.83 -1.14 -26.96
C LYS A 242 -11.47 -2.43 -26.43
N LEU A 243 -10.78 -3.15 -25.54
CA LEU A 243 -11.31 -4.35 -24.92
C LEU A 243 -12.61 -4.07 -24.14
N VAL A 244 -12.61 -3.06 -23.28
CA VAL A 244 -13.81 -2.70 -22.50
C VAL A 244 -14.98 -2.36 -23.41
N LEU A 245 -14.74 -1.63 -24.49
CA LEU A 245 -15.78 -1.30 -25.46
C LEU A 245 -16.35 -2.56 -26.13
N ASN A 246 -15.50 -3.49 -26.57
CA ASN A 246 -15.93 -4.74 -27.16
C ASN A 246 -16.73 -5.61 -26.19
N GLU A 247 -16.25 -5.74 -24.94
CA GLU A 247 -16.94 -6.52 -23.90
C GLU A 247 -18.32 -5.92 -23.55
N VAL A 248 -18.38 -4.61 -23.34
CA VAL A 248 -19.65 -3.92 -23.07
C VAL A 248 -20.63 -4.06 -24.23
N GLN A 249 -20.17 -3.94 -25.48
CA GLN A 249 -21.00 -4.18 -26.66
C GLN A 249 -21.52 -5.62 -26.70
N GLY A 250 -20.66 -6.60 -26.44
CA GLY A 250 -21.05 -8.02 -26.38
C GLY A 250 -22.12 -8.25 -25.30
N TRP A 251 -21.96 -7.69 -24.12
CA TRP A 251 -22.94 -7.80 -23.03
C TRP A 251 -24.27 -7.11 -23.36
N LEU A 252 -24.23 -5.94 -24.02
CA LEU A 252 -25.45 -5.25 -24.45
C LEU A 252 -26.25 -6.08 -25.46
N VAL A 253 -25.56 -6.74 -26.40
CA VAL A 253 -26.20 -7.63 -27.38
C VAL A 253 -26.77 -8.89 -26.70
N ALA A 254 -26.00 -9.51 -25.81
CA ALA A 254 -26.41 -10.71 -25.10
C ALA A 254 -27.59 -10.48 -24.12
N ALA A 255 -27.67 -9.29 -23.53
CA ALA A 255 -28.72 -8.95 -22.55
C ALA A 255 -30.11 -8.65 -23.17
N GLY A 256 -30.18 -8.40 -24.49
CA GLY A 256 -31.46 -8.14 -25.17
C GLY A 256 -32.31 -7.09 -24.47
N ASP A 257 -33.52 -7.47 -24.04
CA ASP A 257 -34.47 -6.56 -23.35
C ASP A 257 -33.98 -6.09 -21.97
N GLN A 258 -32.99 -6.75 -21.37
CA GLN A 258 -32.40 -6.37 -20.08
C GLN A 258 -31.17 -5.46 -20.24
N SER A 259 -30.84 -5.00 -21.45
CA SER A 259 -29.68 -4.12 -21.72
C SER A 259 -29.69 -2.82 -20.91
N TRP A 260 -30.86 -2.34 -20.47
CA TRP A 260 -30.99 -1.17 -19.62
C TRP A 260 -30.22 -1.32 -18.27
N ILE A 261 -30.09 -2.54 -17.74
CA ILE A 261 -29.32 -2.80 -16.50
C ILE A 261 -27.85 -2.46 -16.76
N ILE A 262 -27.30 -2.87 -17.90
CA ILE A 262 -25.90 -2.60 -18.27
C ILE A 262 -25.69 -1.11 -18.48
N TRP A 263 -26.66 -0.41 -19.10
CA TRP A 263 -26.60 1.04 -19.28
C TRP A 263 -26.61 1.83 -17.97
N ILE A 264 -27.31 1.37 -16.93
CA ILE A 264 -27.39 2.07 -15.63
C ILE A 264 -26.24 1.66 -14.68
N THR A 265 -25.68 0.47 -14.80
CA THR A 265 -24.66 -0.06 -13.87
C THR A 265 -23.27 -0.05 -14.46
N VAL A 266 -23.04 -0.81 -15.53
CA VAL A 266 -21.72 -1.06 -16.10
C VAL A 266 -21.16 0.15 -16.82
N VAL A 267 -21.97 0.79 -17.67
CA VAL A 267 -21.52 1.95 -18.47
C VAL A 267 -21.09 3.12 -17.56
N PRO A 268 -21.86 3.53 -16.52
CA PRO A 268 -21.42 4.59 -15.62
C PRO A 268 -20.18 4.19 -14.81
N ALA A 269 -20.04 2.91 -14.42
CA ALA A 269 -18.86 2.44 -13.72
C ALA A 269 -17.60 2.51 -14.61
N CYS A 270 -17.70 2.12 -15.87
CA CYS A 270 -16.61 2.25 -16.86
C CYS A 270 -16.24 3.71 -17.11
N LEU A 271 -17.25 4.59 -17.26
CA LEU A 271 -17.02 6.03 -17.43
C LEU A 271 -16.37 6.67 -16.19
N ALA A 272 -16.79 6.27 -14.98
CA ALA A 272 -16.19 6.73 -13.74
C ALA A 272 -14.72 6.28 -13.62
N ALA A 273 -14.41 5.01 -13.94
CA ALA A 273 -13.07 4.48 -13.96
C ALA A 273 -12.19 5.22 -14.98
N PHE A 274 -12.68 5.44 -16.19
CA PHE A 274 -11.97 6.21 -17.21
C PHE A 274 -11.77 7.67 -16.78
N GLY A 275 -12.80 8.32 -16.24
CA GLY A 275 -12.72 9.67 -15.69
C GLY A 275 -11.68 9.78 -14.56
N LEU A 276 -11.62 8.77 -13.69
CA LEU A 276 -10.60 8.68 -12.64
C LEU A 276 -9.18 8.56 -13.24
N LEU A 277 -9.01 7.76 -14.28
CA LEU A 277 -7.71 7.61 -14.97
C LEU A 277 -7.27 8.94 -15.58
N VAL A 278 -8.18 9.65 -16.25
CA VAL A 278 -7.92 10.99 -16.81
C VAL A 278 -7.58 11.99 -15.70
N TYR A 279 -8.33 11.97 -14.61
CA TYR A 279 -8.08 12.82 -13.43
C TYR A 279 -6.68 12.59 -12.85
N ILE A 280 -6.27 11.34 -12.63
CA ILE A 280 -4.94 10.98 -12.13
C ILE A 280 -3.84 11.42 -13.11
N SER A 281 -4.10 11.35 -14.42
CA SER A 281 -3.16 11.76 -15.46
C SER A 281 -2.95 13.29 -15.49
N ILE A 282 -3.99 14.06 -15.22
CA ILE A 282 -4.00 15.53 -15.39
C ILE A 282 -3.69 16.28 -14.08
N LYS A 283 -4.15 15.75 -12.95
CA LYS A 283 -3.99 16.39 -11.62
C LYS A 283 -2.55 16.86 -11.32
N PRO A 284 -1.49 16.08 -11.54
CA PRO A 284 -0.13 16.52 -11.25
C PRO A 284 0.31 17.79 -12.00
N TYR A 285 -0.27 18.07 -13.16
CA TYR A 285 0.02 19.30 -13.90
C TYR A 285 -0.64 20.53 -13.26
N PHE A 286 -1.87 20.37 -12.72
CA PHE A 286 -2.54 21.44 -11.99
C PHE A 286 -1.89 21.68 -10.64
N ASP A 287 -1.50 20.65 -9.92
CA ASP A 287 -0.82 20.74 -8.63
C ASP A 287 0.55 21.44 -8.78
N LYS A 288 1.31 21.16 -9.85
CA LYS A 288 2.56 21.88 -10.16
C LYS A 288 2.33 23.35 -10.43
N ARG A 289 1.33 23.71 -11.23
CA ARG A 289 1.00 25.13 -11.49
C ARG A 289 0.57 25.86 -10.22
N ALA A 290 -0.16 25.18 -9.32
CA ALA A 290 -0.54 25.74 -8.03
C ALA A 290 0.68 25.92 -7.11
N ALA A 291 1.58 24.94 -7.06
CA ALA A 291 2.83 25.00 -6.29
C ALA A 291 3.81 26.07 -6.85
N GLU A 292 3.92 26.21 -8.16
CA GLU A 292 4.72 27.27 -8.79
C GLU A 292 4.16 28.67 -8.49
N LYS A 293 2.83 28.84 -8.49
CA LYS A 293 2.18 30.09 -8.06
C LYS A 293 2.37 30.35 -6.57
N ALA A 294 2.37 29.30 -5.73
CA ALA A 294 2.64 29.42 -4.29
C ALA A 294 4.12 29.68 -4.00
N SER A 295 5.05 29.14 -4.80
CA SER A 295 6.50 29.36 -4.64
C SER A 295 6.98 30.72 -5.17
N THR A 296 6.19 31.40 -5.98
CA THR A 296 6.43 32.80 -6.39
C THR A 296 6.02 33.80 -5.31
N ILE A 297 5.41 33.36 -4.22
CA ILE A 297 5.35 34.17 -3.00
C ILE A 297 6.74 34.02 -2.35
N PRO A 298 7.62 35.00 -2.38
CA PRO A 298 8.85 34.96 -1.59
C PRO A 298 8.40 34.64 -0.16
N HIS A 299 9.07 33.72 0.51
CA HIS A 299 8.95 33.62 1.97
C HIS A 299 9.14 35.04 2.45
N GLY A 300 8.03 35.66 2.88
CA GLY A 300 8.03 37.10 3.13
C GLY A 300 9.18 37.45 4.04
N MET A 301 9.82 38.58 3.83
CA MET A 301 10.85 39.09 4.74
C MET A 301 10.41 38.79 6.16
N SER A 302 11.34 38.28 6.99
CA SER A 302 11.07 38.02 8.41
C SER A 302 10.29 39.21 8.98
N ARG A 303 9.05 38.99 9.34
CA ARG A 303 8.28 40.04 10.00
C ARG A 303 8.96 40.34 11.32
N PRO A 304 9.03 41.62 11.74
CA PRO A 304 9.49 41.96 13.08
C PRO A 304 8.74 41.04 14.07
N LEU A 305 9.49 40.30 14.87
CA LEU A 305 8.91 39.47 15.91
C LEU A 305 8.36 40.42 16.96
N ASP A 306 7.05 40.53 17.06
CA ASP A 306 6.37 41.10 18.22
C ASP A 306 6.38 40.05 19.34
N ILE A 307 7.52 39.92 20.00
CA ILE A 307 7.70 39.05 21.15
C ILE A 307 7.30 39.89 22.36
N GLY A 308 6.02 39.73 22.81
CA GLY A 308 5.65 40.20 24.13
C GLY A 308 6.49 39.51 25.21
N GLU A 309 6.40 40.00 26.45
CA GLU A 309 7.06 39.34 27.57
C GLU A 309 6.72 37.85 27.60
N ALA A 310 7.74 36.99 27.71
CA ALA A 310 7.58 35.55 27.77
C ALA A 310 6.75 35.19 29.01
N LYS A 311 5.44 35.00 28.82
CA LYS A 311 4.54 34.57 29.89
C LYS A 311 4.89 33.12 30.23
N ARG A 312 5.17 32.88 31.52
CA ARG A 312 5.22 31.54 32.09
C ARG A 312 3.80 30.93 32.06
N TYR A 313 3.73 29.64 31.80
CA TYR A 313 2.46 28.92 31.88
C TYR A 313 1.94 28.89 33.31
N SER A 314 0.66 29.15 33.51
CA SER A 314 0.03 29.29 34.83
C SER A 314 -0.82 28.07 35.20
N LYS A 315 -1.37 27.34 34.23
CA LYS A 315 -2.19 26.14 34.41
C LYS A 315 -1.71 25.01 33.51
N ILE A 316 -0.98 24.08 34.11
CA ILE A 316 -0.30 23.03 33.37
C ILE A 316 -0.96 21.66 33.60
N ALA A 317 -1.45 21.02 32.54
CA ALA A 317 -1.94 19.66 32.59
C ALA A 317 -0.81 18.67 32.25
N VAL A 318 -0.66 17.60 33.04
CA VAL A 318 0.40 16.61 32.89
C VAL A 318 -0.20 15.22 32.82
N CYS A 319 0.00 14.52 31.68
CA CYS A 319 -0.45 13.14 31.51
C CYS A 319 0.54 12.17 32.17
N ILE A 320 0.03 11.26 33.00
CA ILE A 320 0.75 10.25 33.78
C ILE A 320 0.28 8.86 33.32
N ASP A 321 1.21 7.97 33.03
CA ASP A 321 0.95 6.58 32.59
C ASP A 321 1.57 5.53 33.54
N PHE A 322 2.07 5.92 34.69
CA PHE A 322 2.79 5.10 35.68
C PHE A 322 4.01 4.39 35.08
N THR A 323 4.75 5.11 34.24
CA THR A 323 5.95 4.59 33.59
C THR A 323 7.21 5.33 34.05
N ARG A 324 8.38 4.82 33.66
CA ARG A 324 9.67 5.46 33.98
C ARG A 324 9.85 6.86 33.42
N VAL A 325 9.02 7.26 32.45
CA VAL A 325 9.07 8.59 31.81
C VAL A 325 8.33 9.63 32.63
N ASP A 326 7.46 9.23 33.56
CA ASP A 326 6.63 10.15 34.32
C ASP A 326 7.44 11.15 35.14
N SER A 327 8.54 10.71 35.76
CA SER A 327 9.44 11.62 36.48
C SER A 327 10.01 12.72 35.56
N GLN A 328 10.44 12.36 34.36
CA GLN A 328 10.95 13.34 33.38
C GLN A 328 9.84 14.24 32.83
N THR A 329 8.63 13.70 32.67
CA THR A 329 7.46 14.45 32.23
C THR A 329 7.04 15.48 33.25
N ILE A 330 7.03 15.09 34.55
CA ILE A 330 6.75 15.99 35.66
C ILE A 330 7.86 17.06 35.79
N GLU A 331 9.14 16.69 35.75
CA GLU A 331 10.26 17.64 35.76
C GLU A 331 10.17 18.68 34.66
N ALA A 332 9.85 18.22 33.43
CA ALA A 332 9.67 19.11 32.30
C ALA A 332 8.49 20.07 32.51
N ALA A 333 7.39 19.59 33.06
CA ALA A 333 6.24 20.44 33.40
C ALA A 333 6.59 21.49 34.47
N LEU A 334 7.27 21.07 35.53
CA LEU A 334 7.69 21.96 36.61
C LEU A 334 8.68 23.05 36.12
N SER A 335 9.53 22.73 35.13
CA SER A 335 10.45 23.70 34.53
C SER A 335 9.74 24.80 33.74
N GLN A 336 8.52 24.55 33.24
CA GLN A 336 7.75 25.50 32.44
C GLN A 336 6.94 26.49 33.32
N GLY A 337 6.39 26.04 34.45
CA GLY A 337 5.51 26.85 35.30
C GLY A 337 6.15 27.33 36.60
N GLY A 338 7.12 26.58 37.13
CA GLY A 338 7.71 26.89 38.43
C GLY A 338 6.76 26.62 39.60
N LYS A 339 6.94 27.33 40.72
CA LYS A 339 6.12 27.20 41.94
C LYS A 339 4.80 27.98 41.89
N ASP A 340 4.71 28.94 40.97
CA ASP A 340 3.56 29.86 40.91
C ASP A 340 2.45 29.30 39.98
N ALA A 341 2.68 28.18 39.33
CA ALA A 341 1.71 27.53 38.44
C ALA A 341 0.88 26.46 39.17
N ASP A 342 -0.35 26.29 38.71
CA ASP A 342 -1.25 25.21 39.11
C ASP A 342 -1.06 23.99 38.19
N TYR A 343 -0.87 22.83 38.78
CA TYR A 343 -0.66 21.58 38.02
C TYR A 343 -1.85 20.65 38.16
N LEU A 344 -2.26 20.01 37.06
CA LEU A 344 -3.25 18.94 37.06
C LEU A 344 -2.61 17.65 36.50
N LEU A 345 -2.42 16.66 37.37
CA LEU A 345 -2.01 15.32 36.95
C LEU A 345 -3.23 14.58 36.40
N ILE A 346 -3.12 14.04 35.18
CA ILE A 346 -4.19 13.35 34.49
C ILE A 346 -3.75 11.91 34.20
N HIS A 347 -4.55 10.95 34.64
CA HIS A 347 -4.44 9.55 34.18
C HIS A 347 -5.75 9.08 33.58
N ILE A 348 -5.69 8.24 32.51
CA ILE A 348 -6.88 7.70 31.84
C ILE A 348 -6.86 6.17 31.93
N VAL A 349 -7.89 5.65 32.59
CA VAL A 349 -8.12 4.21 32.71
C VAL A 349 -8.85 3.71 31.46
N GLU A 350 -8.23 2.81 30.70
CA GLU A 350 -8.77 2.23 29.44
C GLU A 350 -9.10 0.75 29.59
N THR A 351 -9.82 0.36 30.65
CA THR A 351 -10.34 -1.01 30.76
C THR A 351 -11.61 -1.20 29.93
N VAL A 352 -11.93 -2.45 29.56
CA VAL A 352 -13.18 -2.76 28.83
C VAL A 352 -14.40 -2.31 29.62
N GLY A 353 -14.35 -2.44 30.95
CA GLY A 353 -15.37 -1.94 31.85
C GLY A 353 -15.47 -0.41 31.83
N ALA A 354 -14.34 0.32 31.81
CA ALA A 354 -14.30 1.78 31.73
C ALA A 354 -14.96 2.34 30.45
N HIS A 355 -14.92 1.60 29.36
CA HIS A 355 -15.61 1.97 28.13
C HIS A 355 -17.14 1.85 28.21
N VAL A 356 -17.66 0.94 29.04
CA VAL A 356 -19.10 0.63 29.14
C VAL A 356 -19.76 1.36 30.32
N TYR A 357 -19.11 1.41 31.47
CA TYR A 357 -19.70 1.91 32.74
C TYR A 357 -19.12 3.25 33.22
N GLY A 358 -18.09 3.76 32.54
CA GLY A 358 -17.51 5.08 32.87
C GLY A 358 -16.99 5.17 34.30
N SER A 359 -17.41 6.22 35.03
CA SER A 359 -16.99 6.52 36.43
C SER A 359 -17.56 5.58 37.50
N ASP A 360 -18.52 4.71 37.15
CA ASP A 360 -19.21 3.86 38.15
C ASP A 360 -18.46 2.54 38.39
N ILE A 361 -17.29 2.36 37.81
CA ILE A 361 -16.44 1.19 38.05
C ILE A 361 -15.69 1.32 39.33
N LYS A 362 -15.94 0.38 40.22
CA LYS A 362 -15.14 0.10 41.43
C LYS A 362 -14.37 -1.22 41.18
N ASP A 363 -13.34 -1.17 40.33
CA ASP A 363 -12.41 -2.29 40.24
C ASP A 363 -11.11 -1.99 40.99
N LEU A 364 -10.40 -3.06 41.39
CA LEU A 364 -9.15 -2.97 42.17
C LEU A 364 -8.02 -2.26 41.36
N GLU A 365 -8.10 -2.21 40.05
CA GLU A 365 -7.11 -1.55 39.18
C GLU A 365 -7.32 -0.03 39.24
N SER A 366 -8.56 0.43 39.07
CA SER A 366 -8.91 1.84 39.15
C SER A 366 -8.61 2.44 40.53
N GLU A 367 -8.83 1.69 41.63
CA GLU A 367 -8.48 2.15 42.98
C GLU A 367 -6.96 2.29 43.15
N LYS A 368 -6.16 1.38 42.60
CA LYS A 368 -4.69 1.49 42.64
C LYS A 368 -4.19 2.69 41.85
N ASP A 369 -4.76 2.94 40.67
CA ASP A 369 -4.38 4.08 39.84
C ASP A 369 -4.74 5.42 40.49
N ILE A 370 -5.91 5.52 41.16
CA ILE A 370 -6.30 6.67 41.93
C ILE A 370 -5.27 6.92 43.03
N ASN A 371 -4.97 5.90 43.85
CA ASN A 371 -4.04 6.03 44.98
C ASN A 371 -2.62 6.38 44.49
N ALA A 372 -2.15 5.82 43.37
CA ALA A 372 -0.84 6.12 42.79
C ALA A 372 -0.76 7.56 42.27
N LEU A 373 -1.83 8.05 41.61
CA LEU A 373 -1.88 9.43 41.11
C LEU A 373 -1.92 10.45 42.25
N ASP A 374 -2.70 10.16 43.28
CA ASP A 374 -2.78 10.99 44.48
C ASP A 374 -1.48 11.00 45.28
N ASP A 375 -0.75 9.89 45.27
CA ASP A 375 0.58 9.83 45.89
C ASP A 375 1.58 10.74 45.16
N TYR A 376 1.60 10.75 43.83
CA TYR A 376 2.41 11.70 43.07
C TYR A 376 2.01 13.15 43.37
N ALA A 377 0.71 13.44 43.39
CA ALA A 377 0.23 14.78 43.74
C ALA A 377 0.65 15.20 45.15
N ARG A 378 0.58 14.28 46.14
CA ARG A 378 1.02 14.53 47.50
C ARG A 378 2.52 14.85 47.57
N GLN A 379 3.38 14.02 46.95
CA GLN A 379 4.84 14.24 46.92
C GLN A 379 5.21 15.60 46.34
N LEU A 380 4.47 16.07 45.33
CA LEU A 380 4.70 17.37 44.71
C LEU A 380 4.22 18.52 45.61
N ARG A 381 3.08 18.35 46.29
CA ARG A 381 2.59 19.35 47.32
C ARG A 381 3.57 19.49 48.49
N GLU A 382 4.17 18.40 48.95
CA GLU A 382 5.21 18.41 49.99
C GLU A 382 6.47 19.20 49.53
N LYS A 383 6.74 19.26 48.24
CA LYS A 383 7.81 20.08 47.66
C LYS A 383 7.39 21.55 47.39
N GLY A 384 6.15 21.92 47.76
CA GLY A 384 5.65 23.29 47.68
C GLY A 384 5.03 23.67 46.33
N TYR A 385 4.55 22.69 45.53
CA TYR A 385 3.81 22.94 44.28
C TYR A 385 2.29 22.83 44.50
N THR A 386 1.51 23.62 43.77
CA THR A 386 0.04 23.52 43.77
C THR A 386 -0.38 22.47 42.77
N VAL A 387 -0.81 21.28 43.23
CA VAL A 387 -1.07 20.12 42.39
C VAL A 387 -2.43 19.50 42.70
N ASN A 388 -3.22 19.28 41.67
CA ASN A 388 -4.46 18.50 41.70
C ASN A 388 -4.29 17.22 40.86
N SER A 389 -5.12 16.20 41.12
CA SER A 389 -5.17 14.94 40.39
C SER A 389 -6.55 14.73 39.81
N LYS A 390 -6.64 14.16 38.62
CA LYS A 390 -7.90 13.80 37.96
C LYS A 390 -7.75 12.51 37.19
N ILE A 391 -8.60 11.53 37.46
CA ILE A 391 -8.72 10.32 36.69
C ILE A 391 -9.86 10.48 35.65
N GLY A 392 -9.58 10.09 34.42
CA GLY A 392 -10.57 9.95 33.38
C GLY A 392 -10.80 8.47 33.02
N PHE A 393 -11.97 8.15 32.49
CA PHE A 393 -12.33 6.79 32.08
C PHE A 393 -12.67 6.74 30.60
N GLY A 394 -12.23 5.68 29.91
CA GLY A 394 -12.52 5.43 28.50
C GLY A 394 -11.39 5.83 27.54
N ASN A 395 -11.72 6.29 26.35
CA ASN A 395 -10.73 6.56 25.30
C ASN A 395 -9.87 7.80 25.59
N ARG A 396 -8.56 7.61 25.79
CA ARG A 396 -7.60 8.69 26.14
C ARG A 396 -7.55 9.81 25.11
N THR A 397 -7.71 9.52 23.80
CA THR A 397 -7.66 10.55 22.76
C THR A 397 -8.89 11.47 22.72
N LYS A 398 -9.96 11.11 23.45
CA LYS A 398 -11.15 11.95 23.66
C LYS A 398 -11.13 12.60 25.04
N ARG A 399 -10.83 11.81 26.08
CA ARG A 399 -10.93 12.29 27.47
C ARG A 399 -9.85 13.29 27.87
N ILE A 400 -8.61 13.13 27.38
CA ILE A 400 -7.53 14.10 27.67
C ILE A 400 -7.93 15.51 27.20
N PRO A 401 -8.33 15.74 25.92
CA PRO A 401 -8.77 17.07 25.49
C PRO A 401 -9.95 17.65 26.27
N GLU A 402 -10.91 16.81 26.70
CA GLU A 402 -12.05 17.25 27.51
C GLU A 402 -11.59 17.76 28.91
N ILE A 403 -10.73 16.99 29.57
CA ILE A 403 -10.21 17.36 30.89
C ILE A 403 -9.33 18.61 30.81
N VAL A 404 -8.48 18.70 29.80
CA VAL A 404 -7.62 19.87 29.54
C VAL A 404 -8.45 21.13 29.32
N LYS A 405 -9.55 21.04 28.57
CA LYS A 405 -10.48 22.14 28.33
C LYS A 405 -11.25 22.52 29.61
N GLU A 406 -11.73 21.55 30.36
CA GLU A 406 -12.46 21.75 31.62
C GLU A 406 -11.60 22.46 32.66
N TYR A 407 -10.32 22.10 32.74
CA TYR A 407 -9.34 22.71 33.64
C TYR A 407 -8.89 24.10 33.16
N ASN A 408 -9.15 24.46 31.91
CA ASN A 408 -8.61 25.64 31.24
C ASN A 408 -7.09 25.69 31.28
N ALA A 409 -6.42 24.56 30.96
CA ALA A 409 -4.96 24.50 30.90
C ALA A 409 -4.43 25.40 29.79
N ASP A 410 -3.25 26.01 30.02
CA ASP A 410 -2.52 26.80 29.05
C ASP A 410 -1.30 26.06 28.44
N LEU A 411 -0.92 24.92 29.05
CA LEU A 411 0.06 23.95 28.53
C LEU A 411 -0.37 22.51 28.86
N LEU A 412 -0.19 21.62 27.90
CA LEU A 412 -0.30 20.17 28.12
C LEU A 412 1.09 19.52 27.99
N VAL A 413 1.48 18.71 28.98
CA VAL A 413 2.75 17.95 28.96
C VAL A 413 2.44 16.46 28.94
N MET A 414 3.04 15.73 28.02
CA MET A 414 2.81 14.31 27.82
C MET A 414 4.12 13.55 27.66
N GLY A 415 4.20 12.35 28.21
CA GLY A 415 5.29 11.43 27.95
C GLY A 415 5.19 10.84 26.53
N GLY A 416 6.27 10.88 25.76
CA GLY A 416 6.41 10.18 24.48
C GLY A 416 6.97 8.78 24.72
N HIS A 417 6.12 7.75 24.80
CA HIS A 417 6.56 6.38 24.95
C HIS A 417 6.92 5.78 23.61
N GLY A 418 8.18 5.39 23.48
CA GLY A 418 8.59 4.39 22.48
C GLY A 418 8.38 2.99 23.05
N HIS A 419 7.15 2.51 23.19
CA HIS A 419 6.93 1.11 23.54
C HIS A 419 7.39 0.20 22.42
N ARG A 420 8.47 -0.53 22.69
CA ARG A 420 8.82 -1.75 21.98
C ARG A 420 7.81 -2.82 22.35
N PHE A 421 7.16 -3.41 21.35
CA PHE A 421 6.33 -4.62 21.37
C PHE A 421 4.80 -4.46 21.51
N PHE A 422 4.13 -4.82 20.43
CA PHE A 422 2.78 -5.39 20.25
C PHE A 422 1.53 -4.52 20.52
N LYS A 423 1.53 -3.43 21.30
CA LYS A 423 0.31 -2.61 21.49
C LYS A 423 0.24 -1.35 20.62
N ASP A 424 1.38 -0.81 20.18
CA ASP A 424 1.40 0.38 19.30
C ASP A 424 0.96 0.09 17.86
N LEU A 425 0.72 -1.18 17.54
CA LEU A 425 0.29 -1.61 16.22
C LEU A 425 -1.19 -1.33 15.92
N ILE A 426 -1.99 -1.04 16.95
CA ILE A 426 -3.46 -0.89 16.83
C ILE A 426 -3.91 0.55 17.09
N PHE A 427 -3.16 1.32 17.88
CA PHE A 427 -3.55 2.70 18.25
C PHE A 427 -2.42 3.66 17.87
N GLY A 428 -2.66 4.53 16.89
CA GLY A 428 -1.75 5.64 16.53
C GLY A 428 -1.35 6.43 17.78
N ALA A 429 -0.09 6.99 17.79
CA ALA A 429 0.47 7.66 18.97
C ALA A 429 -0.55 8.62 19.60
N THR A 430 -0.95 8.34 20.83
CA THR A 430 -1.95 9.15 21.59
C THR A 430 -1.58 10.63 21.55
N ALA A 431 -0.30 10.94 21.70
CA ALA A 431 0.24 12.30 21.65
C ALA A 431 -0.04 12.99 20.31
N ASP A 432 0.09 12.28 19.19
CA ASP A 432 -0.17 12.85 17.87
C ASP A 432 -1.66 13.21 17.66
N THR A 433 -2.54 12.34 18.11
CA THR A 433 -3.99 12.59 18.03
C THR A 433 -4.45 13.68 18.98
N VAL A 434 -3.91 13.71 20.21
CA VAL A 434 -4.30 14.69 21.25
C VAL A 434 -3.84 16.10 20.86
N ARG A 435 -2.60 16.28 20.35
CA ARG A 435 -2.08 17.61 19.96
C ARG A 435 -2.92 18.32 18.90
N HIS A 436 -3.60 17.56 18.05
CA HIS A 436 -4.49 18.13 17.03
C HIS A 436 -5.89 18.50 17.59
N LYS A 437 -6.24 17.99 18.77
CA LYS A 437 -7.56 18.23 19.38
C LYS A 437 -7.54 19.28 20.50
N VAL A 438 -6.39 19.51 21.12
CA VAL A 438 -6.22 20.56 22.14
C VAL A 438 -5.75 21.84 21.44
N GLY A 439 -6.43 22.96 21.67
CA GLY A 439 -6.08 24.27 21.11
C GLY A 439 -4.97 25.02 21.85
N ILE A 440 -4.14 24.31 22.64
CA ILE A 440 -3.06 24.85 23.46
C ILE A 440 -1.72 24.22 23.10
N PRO A 441 -0.58 24.83 23.46
CA PRO A 441 0.73 24.20 23.30
C PRO A 441 0.83 22.84 23.97
N VAL A 442 1.51 21.88 23.30
CA VAL A 442 1.73 20.53 23.82
C VAL A 442 3.23 20.25 23.83
N LEU A 443 3.77 19.94 25.02
CA LEU A 443 5.16 19.52 25.22
C LEU A 443 5.21 17.98 25.30
N ILE A 444 5.96 17.35 24.40
CA ILE A 444 6.15 15.89 24.40
C ILE A 444 7.56 15.59 24.92
N VAL A 445 7.64 14.86 26.03
CA VAL A 445 8.89 14.48 26.70
C VAL A 445 9.27 13.07 26.28
N GLN A 446 10.40 12.92 25.58
CA GLN A 446 10.91 11.62 25.15
C GLN A 446 11.90 11.06 26.18
N GLN A 447 11.87 9.72 26.38
CA GLN A 447 12.84 9.03 27.20
C GLN A 447 14.24 9.19 26.62
N LYS A 448 15.18 9.71 27.43
CA LYS A 448 16.60 9.68 27.07
C LYS A 448 17.05 8.23 26.91
N LYS A 449 17.52 7.84 25.73
CA LYS A 449 18.20 6.56 25.56
C LYS A 449 19.53 6.63 26.34
N VAL A 450 19.61 5.89 27.43
CA VAL A 450 20.87 5.59 28.13
C VAL A 450 21.58 4.47 27.38
#